data_81edf1ffd207c0ace0cf1ea0ededcb3d
#
_entry.id   81edf1ffd207c0ace0cf1ea0ededcb3d
#
_cell.length_a   1.000
_cell.length_b   1.000
_cell.length_c   1.000
_cell.angle_alpha   90.00
_cell.angle_beta   90.00
_cell.angle_gamma   90.00
#
_symmetry.space_group_name_H-M   'P 1'
#
loop_
_entity.id
_entity.type
_entity.pdbx_description
1 polymer ?
#
loop_
_entity_poly.entity_id
_entity_poly.type
_entity_poly.pdbx_seq_one_letter_code
_entity_poly.pdbx_strand_id
1 'polypeptide(L)'
;MCIRDRHILAQLADTEISALREDEENTPQNVTIAGLITSLNRKTTKNGNLWAIATVEDLGGSIEVMFFPQTYQTVSTMLAPDTVVTVRGKVNRRDGETTIYAQEMTLPDVSSATHEAVTITVPASRCTTALVEQLREVLERHSGPSNVRMTLTSPGREVRTQLDERWRVSPTTALFSDLKAILGPNCLNH
;
A
#
# COMPACT_ATOMS: atom_id res chain seq x y z
N MET A 1 -6.82 12.24 -0.67
CA MET A 1 -6.25 10.88 -0.47
C MET A 1 -7.35 9.85 -0.65
N CYS A 2 -7.19 8.93 -1.58
CA CYS A 2 -8.23 7.95 -1.92
C CYS A 2 -8.35 6.87 -0.82
N ILE A 3 -9.56 6.40 -0.52
CA ILE A 3 -9.81 5.35 0.51
C ILE A 3 -8.97 4.07 0.23
N ARG A 4 -8.61 3.87 -1.03
CA ARG A 4 -7.84 2.72 -1.51
C ARG A 4 -6.37 2.73 -1.09
N ASP A 5 -5.76 3.91 -0.93
CA ASP A 5 -4.35 4.08 -0.56
C ASP A 5 -4.12 3.79 0.93
N ARG A 6 -5.18 3.79 1.71
CA ARG A 6 -5.19 3.62 3.17
C ARG A 6 -4.78 2.22 3.62
N HIS A 7 -5.31 1.17 2.96
CA HIS A 7 -4.95 -0.22 3.29
C HIS A 7 -3.51 -0.57 2.92
N ILE A 8 -2.95 0.11 1.93
CA ILE A 8 -1.57 -0.07 1.50
C ILE A 8 -0.60 0.47 2.56
N LEU A 9 -0.91 1.63 3.12
CA LEU A 9 -0.09 2.24 4.17
C LEU A 9 -0.02 1.37 5.43
N ALA A 10 -1.14 0.76 5.84
CA ALA A 10 -1.20 -0.13 6.99
C ALA A 10 -0.38 -1.43 6.81
N GLN A 11 -0.13 -1.87 5.57
CA GLN A 11 0.72 -3.04 5.29
C GLN A 11 2.22 -2.71 5.23
N LEU A 12 2.56 -1.44 5.04
CA LEU A 12 3.94 -0.96 4.93
C LEU A 12 4.51 -0.47 6.27
N ALA A 13 3.65 -0.23 7.25
CA ALA A 13 4.01 0.19 8.59
C ALA A 13 3.96 -1.00 9.56
N ASP A 14 4.85 -1.05 10.53
CA ASP A 14 4.76 -1.95 11.67
C ASP A 14 3.99 -1.32 12.84
N THR A 15 3.80 -0.01 12.81
CA THR A 15 3.18 0.77 13.88
C THR A 15 2.36 1.92 13.31
N GLU A 16 1.13 2.09 13.78
CA GLU A 16 0.29 3.25 13.46
C GLU A 16 0.72 4.47 14.29
N ILE A 17 0.57 5.67 13.72
CA ILE A 17 0.94 6.92 14.40
C ILE A 17 0.12 7.15 15.68
N SER A 18 -1.15 6.72 15.71
CA SER A 18 -2.00 6.76 16.91
C SER A 18 -1.41 5.95 18.07
N ALA A 19 -0.95 4.74 17.80
CA ALA A 19 -0.34 3.86 18.80
C ALA A 19 0.93 4.45 19.42
N LEU A 20 1.70 5.23 18.66
CA LEU A 20 2.90 5.91 19.15
C LEU A 20 2.59 7.01 20.18
N ARG A 21 1.38 7.54 20.17
CA ARG A 21 0.93 8.59 21.10
C ARG A 21 0.27 8.04 22.34
N GLU A 22 -0.43 6.89 22.23
CA GLU A 22 -1.26 6.34 23.30
C GLU A 22 -0.49 5.37 24.21
N ASP A 23 0.48 4.62 23.68
CA ASP A 23 1.16 3.54 24.40
C ASP A 23 2.63 3.89 24.66
N GLU A 24 2.88 4.69 25.71
CA GLU A 24 4.22 5.15 26.05
C GLU A 24 5.12 4.02 26.57
N GLU A 25 4.56 3.03 27.26
CA GLU A 25 5.35 1.97 27.94
C GLU A 25 5.75 0.81 27.03
N ASN A 26 4.94 0.48 26.01
CA ASN A 26 5.14 -0.68 25.14
C ASN A 26 5.65 -0.35 23.73
N THR A 27 5.86 0.93 23.41
CA THR A 27 6.30 1.31 22.05
C THR A 27 7.76 0.92 21.81
N PRO A 28 8.06 0.17 20.74
CA PRO A 28 9.44 -0.15 20.36
C PRO A 28 10.27 1.11 20.16
N GLN A 29 11.54 1.05 20.51
CA GLN A 29 12.46 2.18 20.35
C GLN A 29 12.70 2.53 18.86
N ASN A 30 12.61 1.54 17.97
CA ASN A 30 12.67 1.70 16.53
C ASN A 30 11.32 1.28 15.92
N VAL A 31 10.78 2.11 15.07
CA VAL A 31 9.48 1.90 14.42
C VAL A 31 9.59 2.19 12.93
N THR A 32 8.69 1.57 12.18
CA THR A 32 8.47 1.87 10.77
C THR A 32 7.05 2.41 10.63
N ILE A 33 6.93 3.65 10.21
CA ILE A 33 5.64 4.28 9.89
C ILE A 33 5.50 4.48 8.39
N ALA A 34 4.27 4.51 7.91
CA ALA A 34 3.95 4.88 6.53
C ALA A 34 2.86 5.94 6.53
N GLY A 35 3.04 6.97 5.72
CA GLY A 35 2.08 8.08 5.66
C GLY A 35 2.38 9.07 4.55
N LEU A 36 1.55 10.10 4.50
CA LEU A 36 1.67 11.21 3.57
C LEU A 36 2.45 12.35 4.23
N ILE A 37 3.43 12.92 3.54
CA ILE A 37 4.07 14.17 3.97
C ILE A 37 3.10 15.32 3.73
N THR A 38 2.55 15.90 4.79
CA THR A 38 1.62 17.05 4.71
C THR A 38 2.33 18.38 4.86
N SER A 39 3.50 18.39 5.52
CA SER A 39 4.33 19.59 5.70
C SER A 39 5.81 19.23 5.66
N LEU A 40 6.62 20.12 5.10
CA LEU A 40 8.07 19.97 5.02
C LEU A 40 8.76 21.29 5.31
N ASN A 41 9.54 21.34 6.38
CA ASN A 41 10.31 22.50 6.80
C ASN A 41 11.82 22.18 6.74
N ARG A 42 12.52 22.80 5.80
CA ARG A 42 13.98 22.67 5.63
C ARG A 42 14.70 23.70 6.47
N LYS A 43 15.71 23.26 7.21
CA LYS A 43 16.52 24.10 8.10
C LYS A 43 18.00 23.90 7.84
N THR A 44 18.81 24.86 8.28
CA THR A 44 20.27 24.80 8.21
C THR A 44 20.86 24.82 9.62
N THR A 45 21.78 23.91 9.89
CA THR A 45 22.55 23.92 11.16
C THR A 45 23.53 25.09 11.20
N LYS A 46 24.04 25.41 12.39
CA LYS A 46 25.08 26.42 12.55
C LYS A 46 26.34 26.15 11.71
N ASN A 47 26.59 24.90 11.38
CA ASN A 47 27.71 24.43 10.55
C ASN A 47 27.40 24.39 9.05
N GLY A 48 26.27 24.95 8.61
CA GLY A 48 25.87 24.99 7.20
C GLY A 48 25.24 23.69 6.65
N ASN A 49 25.08 22.67 7.45
CA ASN A 49 24.47 21.41 6.99
C ASN A 49 22.94 21.52 6.95
N LEU A 50 22.35 21.05 5.85
CA LEU A 50 20.90 21.01 5.70
C LEU A 50 20.30 19.82 6.45
N TRP A 51 19.11 20.03 7.01
CA TRP A 51 18.27 19.03 7.63
C TRP A 51 16.79 19.41 7.46
N ALA A 52 15.85 18.51 7.75
CA ALA A 52 14.45 18.80 7.58
C ALA A 52 13.58 18.22 8.71
N ILE A 53 12.45 18.89 8.94
CA ILE A 53 11.33 18.36 9.72
C ILE A 53 10.17 18.16 8.74
N ALA A 54 9.63 16.95 8.69
CA ALA A 54 8.42 16.65 7.92
C ALA A 54 7.30 16.25 8.88
N THR A 55 6.09 16.69 8.60
CA THR A 55 4.88 16.14 9.23
C THR A 55 4.39 15.00 8.36
N VAL A 56 4.35 13.81 8.92
CA VAL A 56 3.83 12.59 8.27
C VAL A 56 2.48 12.26 8.88
N GLU A 57 1.48 12.03 8.06
CA GLU A 57 0.10 11.76 8.45
C GLU A 57 -0.34 10.41 7.91
N ASP A 58 -0.93 9.58 8.78
CA ASP A 58 -1.63 8.34 8.45
C ASP A 58 -3.12 8.46 8.81
N LEU A 59 -3.81 7.34 8.96
CA LEU A 59 -5.22 7.31 9.36
C LEU A 59 -5.46 7.62 10.83
N GLY A 60 -4.48 7.31 11.68
CA GLY A 60 -4.55 7.46 13.12
C GLY A 60 -4.11 8.84 13.59
N GLY A 61 -3.41 9.62 12.76
CA GLY A 61 -2.94 10.94 13.16
C GLY A 61 -1.75 11.45 12.36
N SER A 62 -1.04 12.43 12.93
CA SER A 62 0.15 13.02 12.36
C SER A 62 1.30 13.02 13.36
N ILE A 63 2.54 12.90 12.89
CA ILE A 63 3.74 12.92 13.70
C ILE A 63 4.86 13.70 13.01
N GLU A 64 5.68 14.39 13.80
CA GLU A 64 6.87 15.05 13.27
C GLU A 64 8.02 14.05 13.11
N VAL A 65 8.64 14.07 11.94
CA VAL A 65 9.79 13.25 11.58
C VAL A 65 10.97 14.16 11.29
N MET A 66 12.06 13.96 12.03
CA MET A 66 13.30 14.74 11.89
C MET A 66 14.31 13.99 11.03
N PHE A 67 14.70 14.59 9.93
CA PHE A 67 15.74 14.10 9.02
C PHE A 67 17.03 14.88 9.30
N PHE A 68 17.89 14.34 10.17
CA PHE A 68 19.17 14.95 10.47
C PHE A 68 20.10 14.97 9.25
N PRO A 69 21.17 15.78 9.24
CA PRO A 69 21.97 16.02 8.03
C PRO A 69 22.45 14.76 7.31
N GLN A 70 22.83 13.73 8.04
CA GLN A 70 23.30 12.48 7.46
C GLN A 70 22.18 11.77 6.68
N THR A 71 21.01 11.63 7.30
CA THR A 71 19.83 11.01 6.66
C THR A 71 19.27 11.90 5.55
N TYR A 72 19.24 13.23 5.80
CA TYR A 72 18.74 14.20 4.84
C TYR A 72 19.49 14.16 3.51
N GLN A 73 20.82 14.04 3.52
CA GLN A 73 21.62 13.94 2.29
C GLN A 73 21.19 12.78 1.40
N THR A 74 20.80 11.66 1.99
CA THR A 74 20.39 10.45 1.26
C THR A 74 18.97 10.57 0.67
N VAL A 75 18.07 11.28 1.39
CA VAL A 75 16.64 11.31 1.05
C VAL A 75 16.15 12.64 0.49
N SER A 76 17.01 13.65 0.39
CA SER A 76 16.65 15.02 0.04
C SER A 76 15.88 15.17 -1.29
N THR A 77 16.19 14.33 -2.27
CA THR A 77 15.53 14.32 -3.58
C THR A 77 14.14 13.68 -3.55
N MET A 78 13.87 12.84 -2.55
CA MET A 78 12.60 12.13 -2.37
C MET A 78 11.67 12.87 -1.40
N LEU A 79 12.20 13.82 -0.62
CA LEU A 79 11.44 14.60 0.35
C LEU A 79 10.67 15.73 -0.34
N ALA A 80 9.38 15.53 -0.54
CA ALA A 80 8.46 16.54 -1.06
C ALA A 80 7.10 16.48 -0.34
N PRO A 81 6.38 17.61 -0.22
CA PRO A 81 4.98 17.59 0.21
C PRO A 81 4.14 16.71 -0.72
N ASP A 82 3.02 16.21 -0.21
CA ASP A 82 2.08 15.33 -0.92
C ASP A 82 2.69 14.01 -1.41
N THR A 83 3.81 13.59 -0.81
CA THR A 83 4.49 12.34 -1.12
C THR A 83 4.19 11.28 -0.05
N VAL A 84 3.79 10.09 -0.48
CA VAL A 84 3.65 8.93 0.39
C VAL A 84 5.03 8.33 0.66
N VAL A 85 5.34 8.13 1.93
CA VAL A 85 6.65 7.63 2.37
C VAL A 85 6.50 6.53 3.42
N THR A 86 7.50 5.65 3.46
CA THR A 86 7.75 4.76 4.59
C THR A 86 9.02 5.24 5.29
N VAL A 87 8.92 5.50 6.57
CA VAL A 87 10.03 6.00 7.39
C VAL A 87 10.33 5.03 8.52
N ARG A 88 11.57 4.56 8.57
CA ARG A 88 12.11 3.83 9.70
C ARG A 88 12.93 4.77 10.56
N GLY A 89 12.68 4.77 11.86
CA GLY A 89 13.38 5.67 12.75
C GLY A 89 13.21 5.34 14.21
N LYS A 90 13.91 6.12 15.03
CA LYS A 90 13.88 6.00 16.49
C LYS A 90 12.85 6.97 17.06
N VAL A 91 11.97 6.46 17.91
CA VAL A 91 11.02 7.27 18.66
C VAL A 91 11.77 8.09 19.71
N ASN A 92 11.53 9.40 19.69
CA ASN A 92 12.01 10.33 20.68
C ASN A 92 10.82 11.02 21.35
N ARG A 93 10.80 10.96 22.67
CA ARG A 93 9.78 11.63 23.49
C ARG A 93 10.46 12.67 24.34
N ARG A 94 10.02 13.88 24.19
CA ARG A 94 10.54 15.00 24.97
C ARG A 94 9.44 16.03 25.21
N ASP A 95 9.33 16.47 26.44
CA ASP A 95 8.38 17.53 26.88
C ASP A 95 6.90 17.23 26.53
N GLY A 96 6.52 15.92 26.52
CA GLY A 96 5.17 15.47 26.15
C GLY A 96 4.91 15.39 24.63
N GLU A 97 5.92 15.68 23.80
CA GLU A 97 5.85 15.55 22.36
C GLU A 97 6.55 14.27 21.89
N THR A 98 5.90 13.53 20.99
CA THR A 98 6.48 12.35 20.36
C THR A 98 6.92 12.72 18.94
N THR A 99 8.21 12.49 18.66
CA THR A 99 8.83 12.73 17.35
C THR A 99 9.59 11.49 16.89
N ILE A 100 9.85 11.37 15.60
CA ILE A 100 10.67 10.28 15.05
C ILE A 100 11.98 10.87 14.48
N TYR A 101 13.09 10.30 14.89
CA TYR A 101 14.39 10.55 14.29
C TYR A 101 14.60 9.55 13.16
N ALA A 102 14.44 10.03 11.92
CA ALA A 102 14.52 9.19 10.72
C ALA A 102 15.94 8.63 10.56
N GLN A 103 16.03 7.33 10.37
CA GLN A 103 17.24 6.61 10.00
C GLN A 103 17.24 6.25 8.52
N GLU A 104 16.07 5.88 8.00
CA GLU A 104 15.85 5.48 6.62
C GLU A 104 14.48 5.95 6.15
N MET A 105 14.39 6.32 4.88
CA MET A 105 13.12 6.65 4.22
C MET A 105 13.11 6.02 2.84
N THR A 106 11.99 5.43 2.47
CA THR A 106 11.75 4.89 1.14
C THR A 106 10.44 5.43 0.59
N LEU A 107 10.37 5.56 -0.72
CA LEU A 107 9.09 5.76 -1.41
C LEU A 107 8.49 4.36 -1.61
N PRO A 108 7.36 4.04 -0.97
CA PRO A 108 6.71 2.80 -1.27
C PRO A 108 6.31 2.80 -2.74
N ASP A 109 6.65 1.73 -3.44
CA ASP A 109 6.13 1.53 -4.77
C ASP A 109 4.63 1.19 -4.64
N VAL A 110 3.81 2.24 -4.58
CA VAL A 110 2.34 2.10 -4.51
C VAL A 110 1.77 1.49 -5.80
N SER A 111 2.57 1.39 -6.86
CA SER A 111 2.22 0.65 -8.07
C SER A 111 2.47 -0.85 -7.91
N SER A 112 3.39 -1.24 -7.05
CA SER A 112 3.68 -2.63 -6.68
C SER A 112 3.09 -3.04 -5.33
N ALA A 113 2.46 -2.11 -4.58
CA ALA A 113 1.63 -2.51 -3.46
C ALA A 113 0.65 -3.53 -4.00
N THR A 114 0.82 -4.75 -3.60
CA THR A 114 0.08 -5.92 -4.06
C THR A 114 -1.41 -5.62 -3.89
N HIS A 115 -2.01 -5.03 -4.93
CA HIS A 115 -3.44 -5.10 -5.06
C HIS A 115 -3.76 -6.58 -4.94
N GLU A 116 -4.44 -6.95 -3.88
CA GLU A 116 -4.81 -8.33 -3.64
C GLU A 116 -5.33 -8.90 -4.95
N ALA A 117 -4.69 -9.96 -5.42
CA ALA A 117 -5.00 -10.48 -6.74
C ALA A 117 -6.44 -10.97 -6.73
N VAL A 118 -7.24 -10.51 -7.68
CA VAL A 118 -8.61 -11.02 -7.86
C VAL A 118 -8.51 -12.49 -8.28
N THR A 119 -8.94 -13.39 -7.40
CA THR A 119 -8.90 -14.82 -7.68
C THR A 119 -10.25 -15.29 -8.23
N ILE A 120 -10.25 -15.79 -9.46
CA ILE A 120 -11.41 -16.30 -10.17
C ILE A 120 -11.33 -17.83 -10.24
N THR A 121 -12.34 -18.52 -9.75
CA THR A 121 -12.43 -19.98 -9.83
C THR A 121 -13.46 -20.41 -10.88
N VAL A 122 -13.03 -21.21 -11.84
CA VAL A 122 -13.87 -21.70 -12.95
C VAL A 122 -13.78 -23.23 -13.03
N PRO A 123 -14.89 -23.96 -12.99
CA PRO A 123 -14.88 -25.37 -13.31
C PRO A 123 -14.41 -25.60 -14.76
N ALA A 124 -13.43 -26.47 -14.97
CA ALA A 124 -12.88 -26.75 -16.31
C ALA A 124 -13.96 -27.19 -17.32
N SER A 125 -15.02 -27.87 -16.86
CA SER A 125 -16.16 -28.26 -17.68
C SER A 125 -16.96 -27.06 -18.24
N ARG A 126 -16.87 -25.88 -17.60
CA ARG A 126 -17.55 -24.65 -18.04
C ARG A 126 -16.63 -23.73 -18.88
N CYS A 127 -15.36 -24.06 -18.97
CA CYS A 127 -14.38 -23.26 -19.71
C CYS A 127 -14.55 -23.47 -21.21
N THR A 128 -15.50 -22.76 -21.81
CA THR A 128 -15.76 -22.73 -23.25
C THR A 128 -15.17 -21.49 -23.89
N THR A 129 -14.97 -21.51 -25.22
CA THR A 129 -14.49 -20.31 -25.97
C THR A 129 -15.39 -19.10 -25.72
N ALA A 130 -16.72 -19.29 -25.73
CA ALA A 130 -17.68 -18.22 -25.46
C ALA A 130 -17.52 -17.62 -24.05
N LEU A 131 -17.28 -18.46 -23.02
CA LEU A 131 -17.04 -17.98 -21.66
C LEU A 131 -15.73 -17.19 -21.57
N VAL A 132 -14.68 -17.64 -22.26
CA VAL A 132 -13.39 -16.94 -22.28
C VAL A 132 -13.52 -15.56 -22.94
N GLU A 133 -14.30 -15.45 -24.02
CA GLU A 133 -14.57 -14.16 -24.68
C GLU A 133 -15.36 -13.22 -23.77
N GLN A 134 -16.40 -13.69 -23.10
CA GLN A 134 -17.15 -12.88 -22.13
C GLN A 134 -16.29 -12.44 -20.95
N LEU A 135 -15.46 -13.32 -20.43
CA LEU A 135 -14.52 -12.99 -19.36
C LEU A 135 -13.54 -11.91 -19.81
N ARG A 136 -13.01 -12.05 -21.02
CA ARG A 136 -12.12 -11.06 -21.63
C ARG A 136 -12.77 -9.67 -21.67
N GLU A 137 -14.01 -9.56 -22.17
CA GLU A 137 -14.75 -8.29 -22.24
C GLU A 137 -14.95 -7.65 -20.86
N VAL A 138 -15.26 -8.48 -19.84
CA VAL A 138 -15.42 -7.99 -18.46
C VAL A 138 -14.09 -7.48 -17.92
N LEU A 139 -12.98 -8.19 -18.08
CA LEU A 139 -11.68 -7.77 -17.61
C LEU A 139 -11.21 -6.48 -18.30
N GLU A 140 -11.42 -6.35 -19.63
CA GLU A 140 -11.10 -5.14 -20.39
C GLU A 140 -11.91 -3.92 -19.92
N ARG A 141 -13.20 -4.11 -19.62
CA ARG A 141 -14.10 -3.04 -19.13
C ARG A 141 -13.70 -2.52 -17.75
N HIS A 142 -13.15 -3.38 -16.92
CA HIS A 142 -12.77 -3.06 -15.54
C HIS A 142 -11.24 -3.00 -15.34
N SER A 143 -10.51 -2.54 -16.34
CA SER A 143 -9.03 -2.41 -16.27
C SER A 143 -8.57 -1.66 -15.02
N GLY A 144 -7.48 -2.11 -14.41
CA GLY A 144 -6.97 -1.52 -13.18
C GLY A 144 -5.64 -2.12 -12.71
N PRO A 145 -5.27 -1.90 -11.46
CA PRO A 145 -3.94 -2.24 -10.97
C PRO A 145 -3.80 -3.65 -10.41
N SER A 146 -4.92 -4.36 -10.09
CA SER A 146 -4.88 -5.67 -9.44
C SER A 146 -4.62 -6.81 -10.43
N ASN A 147 -3.72 -7.69 -10.09
CA ASN A 147 -3.50 -8.92 -10.86
C ASN A 147 -4.73 -9.83 -10.79
N VAL A 148 -4.94 -10.63 -11.84
CA VAL A 148 -5.98 -11.65 -11.87
C VAL A 148 -5.33 -13.03 -11.82
N ARG A 149 -5.75 -13.85 -10.85
CA ARG A 149 -5.42 -15.27 -10.77
C ARG A 149 -6.63 -16.08 -11.16
N MET A 150 -6.43 -17.08 -12.01
CA MET A 150 -7.48 -18.00 -12.41
C MET A 150 -7.18 -19.39 -11.89
N THR A 151 -8.13 -19.99 -11.22
CA THR A 151 -8.09 -21.39 -10.76
C THR A 151 -9.10 -22.19 -11.58
N LEU A 152 -8.60 -23.16 -12.36
CA LEU A 152 -9.43 -24.13 -13.06
C LEU A 152 -9.57 -25.37 -12.21
N THR A 153 -10.80 -25.74 -11.87
CA THR A 153 -11.09 -26.91 -11.04
C THR A 153 -11.63 -28.05 -11.85
N SER A 154 -11.09 -29.27 -11.65
CA SER A 154 -11.56 -30.53 -12.18
C SER A 154 -11.59 -31.55 -11.05
N PRO A 155 -12.35 -32.67 -11.16
CA PRO A 155 -12.31 -33.74 -10.17
C PRO A 155 -10.88 -34.22 -9.92
N GLY A 156 -10.36 -34.00 -8.70
CA GLY A 156 -9.02 -34.41 -8.29
C GLY A 156 -7.86 -33.56 -8.80
N ARG A 157 -8.11 -32.43 -9.49
CA ARG A 157 -7.04 -31.55 -10.01
C ARG A 157 -7.46 -30.09 -10.02
N GLU A 158 -6.58 -29.24 -9.48
CA GLU A 158 -6.64 -27.78 -9.62
C GLU A 158 -5.45 -27.27 -10.43
N VAL A 159 -5.70 -26.37 -11.36
CA VAL A 159 -4.66 -25.65 -12.11
C VAL A 159 -4.81 -24.17 -11.80
N ARG A 160 -3.76 -23.58 -11.23
CA ARG A 160 -3.70 -22.16 -10.91
C ARG A 160 -2.78 -21.48 -11.91
N THR A 161 -3.24 -20.38 -12.49
CA THR A 161 -2.46 -19.54 -13.40
C THR A 161 -2.67 -18.07 -13.06
N GLN A 162 -1.66 -17.28 -13.27
CA GLN A 162 -1.78 -15.81 -13.21
C GLN A 162 -1.94 -15.32 -14.64
N LEU A 163 -2.91 -14.43 -14.85
CA LEU A 163 -3.10 -13.80 -16.15
C LEU A 163 -2.01 -12.75 -16.38
N ASP A 164 -1.74 -12.47 -17.65
CA ASP A 164 -0.81 -11.43 -18.10
C ASP A 164 -1.20 -10.05 -17.54
N GLU A 165 -0.22 -9.14 -17.40
CA GLU A 165 -0.40 -7.81 -16.84
C GLU A 165 -1.46 -6.95 -17.55
N ARG A 166 -1.68 -7.19 -18.84
CA ARG A 166 -2.74 -6.54 -19.63
C ARG A 166 -4.16 -6.84 -19.12
N TRP A 167 -4.32 -7.91 -18.32
CA TRP A 167 -5.59 -8.34 -17.73
C TRP A 167 -5.76 -7.89 -16.28
N ARG A 168 -4.96 -6.93 -15.83
CA ARG A 168 -5.13 -6.34 -14.50
C ARG A 168 -6.46 -5.60 -14.41
N VAL A 169 -7.11 -5.67 -13.25
CA VAL A 169 -8.45 -5.13 -13.01
C VAL A 169 -8.52 -4.23 -11.79
N SER A 170 -9.56 -3.40 -11.75
CA SER A 170 -9.96 -2.67 -10.54
C SER A 170 -10.94 -3.50 -9.74
N PRO A 171 -10.62 -3.94 -8.49
CA PRO A 171 -11.49 -4.77 -7.66
C PRO A 171 -12.67 -3.96 -7.12
N THR A 172 -13.64 -3.68 -7.97
CA THR A 172 -14.86 -2.93 -7.64
C THR A 172 -16.05 -3.86 -7.48
N THR A 173 -17.07 -3.40 -6.77
CA THR A 173 -18.35 -4.13 -6.65
C THR A 173 -18.97 -4.42 -8.02
N ALA A 174 -18.79 -3.51 -8.99
CA ALA A 174 -19.25 -3.69 -10.37
C ALA A 174 -18.53 -4.86 -11.07
N LEU A 175 -17.19 -4.92 -10.98
CA LEU A 175 -16.42 -6.07 -11.49
C LEU A 175 -16.91 -7.39 -10.88
N PHE A 176 -17.07 -7.43 -9.56
CA PHE A 176 -17.50 -8.66 -8.87
C PHE A 176 -18.92 -9.08 -9.27
N SER A 177 -19.81 -8.12 -9.51
CA SER A 177 -21.16 -8.39 -10.01
C SER A 177 -21.14 -8.97 -11.42
N ASP A 178 -20.37 -8.38 -12.33
CA ASP A 178 -20.22 -8.85 -13.70
C ASP A 178 -19.58 -10.25 -13.75
N LEU A 179 -18.54 -10.50 -12.96
CA LEU A 179 -17.91 -11.82 -12.84
C LEU A 179 -18.88 -12.87 -12.32
N LYS A 180 -19.68 -12.55 -11.29
CA LYS A 180 -20.70 -13.47 -10.76
C LYS A 180 -21.81 -13.75 -11.78
N ALA A 181 -22.16 -12.77 -12.62
CA ALA A 181 -23.18 -12.95 -13.65
C ALA A 181 -22.75 -13.97 -14.72
N ILE A 182 -21.48 -13.97 -15.14
CA ILE A 182 -20.99 -14.89 -16.18
C ILE A 182 -20.46 -16.22 -15.63
N LEU A 183 -19.84 -16.22 -14.45
CA LEU A 183 -19.17 -17.40 -13.88
C LEU A 183 -19.99 -18.08 -12.79
N GLY A 184 -21.00 -17.40 -12.24
CA GLY A 184 -21.81 -17.88 -11.13
C GLY A 184 -21.36 -17.33 -9.77
N PRO A 185 -22.18 -17.49 -8.71
CA PRO A 185 -21.98 -16.85 -7.41
C PRO A 185 -20.70 -17.28 -6.66
N ASN A 186 -20.21 -18.48 -6.92
CA ASN A 186 -19.06 -19.08 -6.22
C ASN A 186 -17.74 -18.91 -6.99
N CYS A 187 -17.68 -18.01 -7.96
CA CYS A 187 -16.48 -17.81 -8.80
C CYS A 187 -15.35 -17.01 -8.13
N LEU A 188 -15.63 -16.34 -7.02
CA LEU A 188 -14.67 -15.51 -6.30
C LEU A 188 -14.32 -16.17 -4.97
N ASN A 189 -13.04 -16.43 -4.74
CA ASN A 189 -12.52 -16.80 -3.43
C ASN A 189 -11.99 -15.54 -2.74
N HIS A 190 -12.48 -15.30 -1.55
CA HIS A 190 -11.94 -14.32 -0.61
C HIS A 190 -10.72 -14.89 0.11
#